data_718575ce5cdd23f9b1a9f63f7f5eea83
#
_entry.id   718575ce5cdd23f9b1a9f63f7f5eea83
#
_cell.length_a   1.000
_cell.length_b   1.000
_cell.length_c   1.000
_cell.angle_alpha   90.00
_cell.angle_beta   90.00
_cell.angle_gamma   90.00
#
_symmetry.space_group_name_H-M   'P 1'
#
loop_
_entity.id
_entity.type
_entity.pdbx_description
1 polymer ?
#
loop_
_entity_poly.entity_id
_entity_poly.type
_entity_poly.pdbx_seq_one_letter_code
_entity_poly.pdbx_strand_id
1 'polypeptide(L)'
;MSMNNISERIDKFDKNYSIENEKYNCFTNNLSDYARSYVSEKNGLLNDKLIAIKDNINIKGYPTTCCSKLLQSHKSVYDATVITKIKNQNGSIVAKTNMDEFAMGSSTEYSCYGSVSNPHDVTKVSGGSSGGSAAAVAAKLVDISLGSDTGGSVRQPAAFCGVYGLKPTYGSISRYGLTAFASSLDQIGIFANDTIDIYHMFKTIAGHDINDSNTINQDIKLDFNQKNVDKIKIGYSEKLFNELQPGLKEKYLEVINFLKNQNFTVENIDIKMLDLAIPTYYIIATAEASSNLSRFDGIRYGNQKKSNKINELYTSTRSELFGQEVKRRIMLGNYVLSSGYYDHYYNKALKVRRLITEHLLSHLSTFNVLLIPTSPSTAFSKNEKKDNPLEMYL
;
A
#
# COMPACT_ATOMS: atom_id res chain seq x y z
N MET A 1 -8.85 30.11 -1.22
CA MET A 1 -8.94 29.93 0.24
C MET A 1 -7.66 30.44 0.85
N SER A 2 -7.71 31.15 1.98
CA SER A 2 -6.57 31.86 2.54
C SER A 2 -5.66 30.91 3.35
N MET A 3 -4.38 31.27 3.53
CA MET A 3 -3.42 30.58 4.42
C MET A 3 -3.98 30.29 5.83
N ASN A 4 -4.87 31.15 6.31
CA ASN A 4 -5.54 30.97 7.61
C ASN A 4 -6.28 29.62 7.71
N ASN A 5 -6.86 29.13 6.61
CA ASN A 5 -7.61 27.86 6.64
C ASN A 5 -6.71 26.63 6.81
N ILE A 6 -5.57 26.53 6.09
CA ILE A 6 -4.71 25.33 6.21
C ILE A 6 -3.95 25.32 7.54
N SER A 7 -3.50 26.46 8.03
CA SER A 7 -2.87 26.55 9.36
C SER A 7 -3.82 26.15 10.46
N GLU A 8 -5.07 26.62 10.44
CA GLU A 8 -6.11 26.20 11.40
C GLU A 8 -6.41 24.70 11.31
N ARG A 9 -6.39 24.12 10.11
CA ARG A 9 -6.57 22.66 9.91
C ARG A 9 -5.40 21.87 10.48
N ILE A 10 -4.16 22.32 10.29
CA ILE A 10 -2.96 21.70 10.87
C ILE A 10 -3.03 21.77 12.40
N ASP A 11 -3.41 22.92 12.97
CA ASP A 11 -3.55 23.12 14.41
C ASP A 11 -4.65 22.23 15.01
N LYS A 12 -5.77 22.10 14.31
CA LYS A 12 -6.84 21.17 14.71
C LYS A 12 -6.38 19.71 14.68
N PHE A 13 -5.66 19.32 13.63
CA PHE A 13 -5.08 17.97 13.54
C PHE A 13 -4.12 17.73 14.72
N ASP A 14 -3.19 18.64 14.94
CA ASP A 14 -2.16 18.55 15.99
C ASP A 14 -2.79 18.41 17.40
N LYS A 15 -3.77 19.26 17.70
CA LYS A 15 -4.52 19.25 18.97
C LYS A 15 -5.23 17.91 19.22
N ASN A 16 -5.78 17.30 18.18
CA ASN A 16 -6.56 16.06 18.30
C ASN A 16 -5.71 14.80 18.08
N TYR A 17 -4.45 14.92 17.64
CA TYR A 17 -3.59 13.81 17.25
C TYR A 17 -3.55 12.70 18.29
N SER A 18 -3.26 13.02 19.56
CA SER A 18 -3.09 12.01 20.61
C SER A 18 -4.39 11.25 20.90
N ILE A 19 -5.52 11.97 20.96
CA ILE A 19 -6.84 11.38 21.23
C ILE A 19 -7.25 10.43 20.11
N GLU A 20 -7.14 10.88 18.86
CA GLU A 20 -7.53 10.08 17.70
C GLU A 20 -6.56 8.90 17.49
N ASN A 21 -5.28 9.11 17.76
CA ASN A 21 -4.29 8.03 17.63
C ASN A 21 -4.42 6.98 18.73
N GLU A 22 -4.82 7.35 19.94
CA GLU A 22 -5.15 6.39 21.01
C GLU A 22 -6.30 5.48 20.60
N LYS A 23 -7.31 6.03 19.90
CA LYS A 23 -8.49 5.30 19.43
C LYS A 23 -8.18 4.35 18.27
N TYR A 24 -7.42 4.82 17.27
CA TYR A 24 -7.24 4.10 16.01
C TYR A 24 -5.84 3.51 15.82
N ASN A 25 -4.84 4.03 16.51
CA ASN A 25 -3.41 3.69 16.34
C ASN A 25 -2.93 3.77 14.88
N CYS A 26 -3.46 4.75 14.14
CA CYS A 26 -3.19 4.87 12.70
C CYS A 26 -1.90 5.64 12.38
N PHE A 27 -1.31 6.35 13.34
CA PHE A 27 -0.10 7.14 13.12
C PHE A 27 1.08 6.64 13.97
N THR A 28 2.29 6.78 13.42
CA THR A 28 3.55 6.53 14.13
C THR A 28 4.23 7.82 14.56
N ASN A 29 4.04 8.92 13.82
CA ASN A 29 4.65 10.22 14.11
C ASN A 29 3.70 11.37 13.72
N ASN A 30 3.62 12.37 14.59
CA ASN A 30 3.04 13.66 14.29
C ASN A 30 4.09 14.51 13.54
N LEU A 31 3.70 15.12 12.41
CA LEU A 31 4.53 15.97 11.57
C LEU A 31 3.93 17.36 11.39
N SER A 32 3.06 17.83 12.29
CA SER A 32 2.41 19.14 12.17
C SER A 32 3.43 20.27 12.07
N ASP A 33 4.50 20.25 12.86
CA ASP A 33 5.57 21.26 12.78
C ASP A 33 6.33 21.20 11.45
N TYR A 34 6.53 20.01 10.91
CA TYR A 34 7.10 19.85 9.57
C TYR A 34 6.19 20.47 8.50
N ALA A 35 4.88 20.22 8.56
CA ALA A 35 3.93 20.83 7.63
C ALA A 35 3.97 22.37 7.73
N ARG A 36 3.94 22.93 8.93
CA ARG A 36 4.05 24.40 9.18
C ARG A 36 5.33 24.99 8.59
N SER A 37 6.43 24.24 8.58
CA SER A 37 7.75 24.74 8.15
C SER A 37 7.86 25.06 6.65
N TYR A 38 6.99 24.52 5.80
CA TYR A 38 7.10 24.69 4.33
C TYR A 38 5.81 25.08 3.62
N VAL A 39 4.65 25.01 4.30
CA VAL A 39 3.38 25.50 3.73
C VAL A 39 3.48 26.97 3.43
N SER A 40 3.04 27.41 2.27
CA SER A 40 3.20 28.77 1.77
C SER A 40 1.95 29.25 1.02
N GLU A 41 1.92 30.52 0.64
CA GLU A 41 0.83 31.11 -0.17
C GLU A 41 0.86 30.69 -1.66
N LYS A 42 1.83 29.84 -2.05
CA LYS A 42 1.92 29.34 -3.42
C LYS A 42 0.71 28.49 -3.77
N ASN A 43 0.18 28.69 -4.96
CA ASN A 43 -0.87 27.83 -5.49
C ASN A 43 -0.31 26.51 -5.95
N GLY A 44 -0.98 25.41 -5.59
CA GLY A 44 -0.66 24.05 -6.01
C GLY A 44 -1.92 23.19 -6.04
N LEU A 45 -1.83 22.04 -6.69
CA LEU A 45 -2.96 21.11 -6.81
C LEU A 45 -3.40 20.52 -5.46
N LEU A 46 -2.52 20.54 -4.46
CA LEU A 46 -2.76 19.97 -3.14
C LEU A 46 -2.92 21.03 -2.05
N ASN A 47 -3.22 22.26 -2.45
CA ASN A 47 -3.53 23.31 -1.48
C ASN A 47 -4.65 22.84 -0.53
N ASP A 48 -4.53 23.23 0.72
CA ASP A 48 -5.50 22.93 1.79
C ASP A 48 -5.70 21.43 2.10
N LYS A 49 -4.88 20.55 1.54
CA LYS A 49 -4.97 19.10 1.80
C LYS A 49 -4.02 18.67 2.92
N LEU A 50 -4.58 18.02 3.95
CA LEU A 50 -3.81 17.30 4.96
C LEU A 50 -3.46 15.91 4.42
N ILE A 51 -2.18 15.56 4.48
CA ILE A 51 -1.64 14.34 3.87
C ILE A 51 -0.88 13.53 4.91
N ALA A 52 -1.13 12.21 4.94
CA ALA A 52 -0.35 11.27 5.74
C ALA A 52 0.46 10.31 4.85
N ILE A 53 1.62 9.87 5.35
CA ILE A 53 2.60 9.12 4.58
C ILE A 53 2.94 7.81 5.28
N LYS A 54 2.78 6.68 4.60
CA LYS A 54 3.13 5.35 5.13
C LYS A 54 4.57 5.29 5.62
N ASP A 55 4.82 4.60 6.71
CA ASP A 55 6.11 4.65 7.42
C ASP A 55 7.25 3.86 6.73
N ASN A 56 7.07 3.44 5.50
CA ASN A 56 8.11 2.94 4.62
C ASN A 56 8.52 3.91 3.50
N ILE A 57 7.98 5.15 3.50
CA ILE A 57 8.31 6.20 2.53
C ILE A 57 9.15 7.26 3.25
N ASN A 58 10.32 7.57 2.72
CA ASN A 58 11.31 8.46 3.32
C ASN A 58 10.87 9.92 3.34
N ILE A 59 10.99 10.55 4.51
CA ILE A 59 10.95 12.00 4.70
C ILE A 59 12.25 12.40 5.39
N LYS A 60 13.04 13.26 4.76
CA LYS A 60 14.36 13.69 5.27
C LYS A 60 14.28 14.24 6.70
N GLY A 61 15.14 13.69 7.58
CA GLY A 61 15.23 14.08 8.99
C GLY A 61 14.20 13.42 9.92
N TYR A 62 13.21 12.70 9.36
CA TYR A 62 12.16 12.05 10.13
C TYR A 62 12.29 10.54 10.14
N PRO A 63 11.68 9.84 11.12
CA PRO A 63 11.72 8.39 11.20
C PRO A 63 11.14 7.72 9.94
N THR A 64 11.81 6.67 9.48
CA THR A 64 11.29 5.70 8.52
C THR A 64 11.57 4.32 9.07
N THR A 65 10.64 3.84 9.91
CA THR A 65 10.85 2.66 10.74
C THR A 65 10.33 1.38 10.11
N CYS A 66 9.52 1.49 9.05
CA CYS A 66 8.76 0.36 8.50
C CYS A 66 8.00 -0.42 9.58
N CYS A 67 7.65 0.23 10.69
CA CYS A 67 7.03 -0.34 11.88
C CYS A 67 7.77 -1.56 12.44
N SER A 68 9.11 -1.57 12.33
CA SER A 68 10.02 -2.60 12.80
C SER A 68 10.88 -2.12 13.96
N LYS A 69 11.07 -2.95 14.98
CA LYS A 69 12.00 -2.67 16.07
C LYS A 69 13.43 -2.44 15.55
N LEU A 70 13.78 -3.07 14.42
CA LEU A 70 15.10 -2.93 13.82
C LEU A 70 15.37 -1.51 13.32
N LEU A 71 14.37 -0.85 12.71
CA LEU A 71 14.51 0.51 12.18
C LEU A 71 13.94 1.60 13.09
N GLN A 72 13.54 1.30 14.31
CA GLN A 72 12.82 2.22 15.20
C GLN A 72 13.59 3.52 15.48
N SER A 73 14.93 3.50 15.46
CA SER A 73 15.78 4.68 15.62
C SER A 73 16.24 5.31 14.30
N HIS A 74 15.88 4.70 13.14
CA HIS A 74 16.36 5.15 11.85
C HIS A 74 15.63 6.41 11.38
N LYS A 75 16.41 7.46 11.04
CA LYS A 75 15.92 8.67 10.39
C LYS A 75 16.42 8.73 8.95
N SER A 76 15.52 9.03 8.03
CA SER A 76 15.88 9.16 6.63
C SER A 76 16.79 10.35 6.36
N VAL A 77 17.79 10.19 5.49
CA VAL A 77 18.74 11.25 5.11
C VAL A 77 18.34 12.01 3.84
N TYR A 78 17.28 11.56 3.15
CA TYR A 78 16.76 12.18 1.95
C TYR A 78 15.22 12.02 1.85
N ASP A 79 14.58 12.90 1.07
CA ASP A 79 13.15 12.78 0.74
C ASP A 79 12.95 11.78 -0.39
N ALA A 80 11.88 10.99 -0.30
CA ALA A 80 11.36 10.26 -1.46
C ALA A 80 10.88 11.25 -2.54
N THR A 81 10.96 10.86 -3.81
CA THR A 81 10.51 11.70 -4.93
C THR A 81 9.06 12.18 -4.76
N VAL A 82 8.17 11.31 -4.27
CA VAL A 82 6.77 11.67 -4.01
C VAL A 82 6.65 12.78 -2.96
N ILE A 83 7.50 12.80 -1.94
CA ILE A 83 7.51 13.84 -0.89
C ILE A 83 7.89 15.20 -1.47
N THR A 84 8.96 15.24 -2.28
CA THR A 84 9.38 16.46 -2.98
C THR A 84 8.27 17.00 -3.89
N LYS A 85 7.62 16.11 -4.66
CA LYS A 85 6.52 16.49 -5.55
C LYS A 85 5.29 17.02 -4.79
N ILE A 86 4.92 16.40 -3.67
CA ILE A 86 3.82 16.86 -2.79
C ILE A 86 4.11 18.27 -2.25
N LYS A 87 5.31 18.50 -1.72
CA LYS A 87 5.73 19.81 -1.19
C LYS A 87 5.69 20.88 -2.28
N ASN A 88 6.13 20.55 -3.50
CA ASN A 88 6.10 21.49 -4.63
C ASN A 88 4.68 21.87 -5.07
N GLN A 89 3.68 21.05 -4.73
CA GLN A 89 2.25 21.32 -4.96
C GLN A 89 1.51 21.77 -3.69
N ASN A 90 2.25 22.21 -2.68
CA ASN A 90 1.77 22.80 -1.43
C ASN A 90 0.87 21.86 -0.59
N GLY A 91 1.06 20.54 -0.69
CA GLY A 91 0.35 19.57 0.14
C GLY A 91 0.94 19.50 1.54
N SER A 92 0.10 19.51 2.57
CA SER A 92 0.51 19.57 3.99
C SER A 92 0.71 18.15 4.56
N ILE A 93 1.96 17.69 4.67
CA ILE A 93 2.29 16.38 5.22
C ILE A 93 2.30 16.47 6.76
N VAL A 94 1.27 15.92 7.40
CA VAL A 94 1.01 16.09 8.86
C VAL A 94 1.33 14.87 9.71
N ALA A 95 1.50 13.68 9.10
CA ALA A 95 1.80 12.46 9.86
C ALA A 95 2.49 11.37 9.06
N LYS A 96 3.18 10.45 9.78
CA LYS A 96 3.53 9.12 9.29
C LYS A 96 2.50 8.11 9.75
N THR A 97 2.14 7.13 8.90
CA THR A 97 1.09 6.15 9.21
C THR A 97 1.65 4.77 9.57
N ASN A 98 0.97 4.12 10.50
CA ASN A 98 1.25 2.77 10.95
C ASN A 98 0.99 1.74 9.83
N MET A 99 1.72 0.62 9.86
CA MET A 99 1.70 -0.41 8.81
C MET A 99 2.15 -1.76 9.36
N ASP A 100 1.87 -2.85 8.64
CA ASP A 100 2.53 -4.13 8.94
C ASP A 100 4.05 -4.00 8.73
N GLU A 101 4.83 -4.67 9.57
CA GLU A 101 6.28 -4.61 9.56
C GLU A 101 6.87 -4.90 8.17
N PHE A 102 7.68 -3.98 7.62
CA PHE A 102 8.25 -4.03 6.26
C PHE A 102 7.23 -4.31 5.15
N ALA A 103 5.98 -3.84 5.33
CA ALA A 103 4.87 -4.08 4.42
C ALA A 103 4.48 -5.56 4.26
N MET A 104 4.84 -6.41 5.22
CA MET A 104 4.60 -7.85 5.23
C MET A 104 3.42 -8.20 6.15
N GLY A 105 2.24 -8.19 5.60
CA GLY A 105 0.98 -8.47 6.28
C GLY A 105 -0.21 -7.96 5.49
N SER A 106 -1.41 -8.28 5.95
CA SER A 106 -2.68 -7.86 5.35
C SER A 106 -3.74 -7.40 6.37
N SER A 107 -3.32 -7.15 7.63
CA SER A 107 -4.23 -6.72 8.70
C SER A 107 -3.72 -5.53 9.51
N THR A 108 -2.46 -5.16 9.36
CA THR A 108 -1.73 -4.19 10.17
C THR A 108 -1.69 -4.58 11.66
N GLU A 109 -1.55 -5.89 11.91
CA GLU A 109 -1.36 -6.47 13.25
C GLU A 109 0.11 -6.80 13.55
N TYR A 110 0.98 -6.80 12.52
CA TYR A 110 2.41 -7.12 12.65
C TYR A 110 3.30 -5.88 12.88
N SER A 111 2.71 -4.77 13.30
CA SER A 111 3.46 -3.55 13.64
C SER A 111 4.10 -3.63 15.03
N CYS A 112 5.33 -3.13 15.18
CA CYS A 112 5.93 -2.96 16.50
C CYS A 112 5.24 -1.89 17.37
N TYR A 113 4.37 -1.06 16.78
CA TYR A 113 3.54 -0.05 17.46
C TYR A 113 2.15 -0.57 17.82
N GLY A 114 1.84 -1.83 17.52
CA GLY A 114 0.53 -2.43 17.75
C GLY A 114 -0.42 -2.32 16.55
N SER A 115 -1.56 -3.00 16.65
CA SER A 115 -2.56 -3.09 15.58
C SER A 115 -3.29 -1.78 15.34
N VAL A 116 -3.69 -1.54 14.09
CA VAL A 116 -4.58 -0.44 13.70
C VAL A 116 -6.03 -0.87 13.78
N SER A 117 -6.88 -0.01 14.35
CA SER A 117 -8.32 -0.23 14.44
C SER A 117 -9.03 0.26 13.17
N ASN A 118 -10.06 -0.47 12.74
CA ASN A 118 -10.95 -0.01 11.68
C ASN A 118 -11.87 1.11 12.21
N PRO A 119 -11.98 2.27 11.54
CA PRO A 119 -12.84 3.36 12.02
C PRO A 119 -14.34 3.04 12.07
N HIS A 120 -14.80 2.09 11.27
CA HIS A 120 -16.22 1.66 11.29
C HIS A 120 -16.53 0.72 12.45
N ASP A 121 -15.53 -0.06 12.91
CA ASP A 121 -15.65 -0.96 14.06
C ASP A 121 -14.26 -1.21 14.64
N VAL A 122 -13.96 -0.63 15.79
CA VAL A 122 -12.64 -0.67 16.43
C VAL A 122 -12.19 -2.08 16.88
N THR A 123 -13.10 -3.04 16.91
CA THR A 123 -12.80 -4.46 17.19
C THR A 123 -12.26 -5.20 15.97
N LYS A 124 -12.39 -4.60 14.78
CA LYS A 124 -11.96 -5.17 13.51
C LYS A 124 -10.65 -4.60 13.00
N VAL A 125 -10.00 -5.35 12.12
CA VAL A 125 -8.77 -4.93 11.45
C VAL A 125 -9.06 -3.86 10.41
N SER A 126 -8.09 -2.98 10.18
CA SER A 126 -8.13 -1.96 9.12
C SER A 126 -7.74 -2.49 7.74
N GLY A 127 -7.33 -3.77 7.69
CA GLY A 127 -6.60 -4.29 6.54
C GLY A 127 -5.12 -3.88 6.57
N GLY A 128 -4.36 -4.31 5.58
CA GLY A 128 -2.90 -4.09 5.53
C GLY A 128 -2.30 -4.43 4.15
N SER A 129 -1.04 -4.09 4.01
CA SER A 129 -0.11 -3.56 5.03
C SER A 129 -0.22 -2.03 5.27
N SER A 130 -1.08 -1.29 4.54
CA SER A 130 -1.24 0.18 4.68
C SER A 130 -2.47 0.53 5.53
N GLY A 131 -2.75 -0.22 6.62
CA GLY A 131 -3.95 -0.05 7.43
C GLY A 131 -4.04 1.32 8.10
N GLY A 132 -2.93 1.86 8.60
CA GLY A 132 -2.90 3.21 9.16
C GLY A 132 -3.25 4.30 8.15
N SER A 133 -2.80 4.14 6.88
CA SER A 133 -3.14 5.07 5.80
C SER A 133 -4.64 5.06 5.47
N ALA A 134 -5.23 3.86 5.34
CA ALA A 134 -6.65 3.71 5.08
C ALA A 134 -7.51 4.22 6.24
N ALA A 135 -7.16 3.84 7.48
CA ALA A 135 -7.89 4.24 8.67
C ALA A 135 -7.86 5.77 8.89
N ALA A 136 -6.71 6.43 8.66
CA ALA A 136 -6.60 7.87 8.80
C ALA A 136 -7.54 8.64 7.85
N VAL A 137 -7.69 8.16 6.61
CA VAL A 137 -8.63 8.73 5.61
C VAL A 137 -10.08 8.40 5.97
N ALA A 138 -10.37 7.15 6.32
CA ALA A 138 -11.74 6.74 6.69
C ALA A 138 -12.26 7.48 7.91
N ALA A 139 -11.40 7.73 8.90
CA ALA A 139 -11.72 8.51 10.10
C ALA A 139 -11.74 10.04 9.82
N LYS A 140 -11.48 10.48 8.58
CA LYS A 140 -11.42 11.90 8.18
C LYS A 140 -10.40 12.74 8.96
N LEU A 141 -9.32 12.11 9.42
CA LEU A 141 -8.22 12.79 10.10
C LEU A 141 -7.30 13.50 9.10
N VAL A 142 -7.19 12.94 7.90
CA VAL A 142 -6.49 13.53 6.76
C VAL A 142 -7.35 13.39 5.49
N ASP A 143 -7.11 14.22 4.49
CA ASP A 143 -7.83 14.17 3.23
C ASP A 143 -7.31 13.04 2.34
N ILE A 144 -5.99 12.91 2.28
CA ILE A 144 -5.29 11.97 1.41
C ILE A 144 -4.21 11.25 2.22
N SER A 145 -3.96 9.99 1.91
CA SER A 145 -2.76 9.32 2.41
C SER A 145 -2.05 8.52 1.33
N LEU A 146 -0.73 8.38 1.47
CA LEU A 146 0.05 7.47 0.65
C LEU A 146 0.27 6.14 1.36
N GLY A 147 0.15 5.07 0.60
CA GLY A 147 0.50 3.71 0.99
C GLY A 147 1.47 3.06 0.01
N SER A 148 1.72 1.78 0.17
CA SER A 148 2.43 0.95 -0.79
C SER A 148 1.68 -0.35 -1.01
N ASP A 149 1.66 -0.84 -2.25
CA ASP A 149 0.96 -2.04 -2.66
C ASP A 149 1.93 -2.98 -3.37
N THR A 150 2.07 -4.18 -2.85
CA THR A 150 2.88 -5.25 -3.45
C THR A 150 1.98 -6.39 -3.93
N GLY A 151 0.94 -6.72 -3.16
CA GLY A 151 -0.03 -7.77 -3.44
C GLY A 151 -1.45 -7.45 -2.97
N GLY A 152 -1.80 -6.15 -2.84
CA GLY A 152 -3.11 -5.71 -2.37
C GLY A 152 -3.06 -4.68 -1.24
N SER A 153 -1.86 -4.31 -0.76
CA SER A 153 -1.68 -3.52 0.47
C SER A 153 -2.13 -2.05 0.41
N VAL A 154 -2.73 -1.60 -0.68
CA VAL A 154 -3.53 -0.37 -0.80
C VAL A 154 -4.98 -0.71 -1.02
N ARG A 155 -5.27 -1.60 -1.96
CA ARG A 155 -6.63 -1.93 -2.40
C ARG A 155 -7.45 -2.60 -1.29
N GLN A 156 -6.89 -3.60 -0.61
CA GLN A 156 -7.58 -4.35 0.44
C GLN A 156 -7.88 -3.47 1.67
N PRO A 157 -6.93 -2.71 2.27
CA PRO A 157 -7.27 -1.83 3.38
C PRO A 157 -8.23 -0.70 2.97
N ALA A 158 -8.20 -0.22 1.71
CA ALA A 158 -9.21 0.71 1.19
C ALA A 158 -10.61 0.09 1.23
N ALA A 159 -10.75 -1.16 0.77
CA ALA A 159 -12.02 -1.88 0.81
C ALA A 159 -12.51 -2.12 2.24
N PHE A 160 -11.63 -2.50 3.16
CA PHE A 160 -11.98 -2.76 4.56
C PHE A 160 -12.38 -1.49 5.32
N CYS A 161 -11.80 -0.35 4.97
CA CYS A 161 -12.10 0.95 5.59
C CYS A 161 -13.11 1.79 4.81
N GLY A 162 -13.64 1.31 3.68
CA GLY A 162 -14.69 2.00 2.92
C GLY A 162 -14.22 3.32 2.27
N VAL A 163 -12.98 3.36 1.78
CA VAL A 163 -12.39 4.52 1.09
C VAL A 163 -11.91 4.13 -0.30
N TYR A 164 -11.63 5.11 -1.16
CA TYR A 164 -10.98 4.85 -2.44
C TYR A 164 -9.50 4.55 -2.26
N GLY A 165 -9.01 3.50 -2.96
CA GLY A 165 -7.60 3.13 -2.99
C GLY A 165 -7.11 2.93 -4.41
N LEU A 166 -6.19 3.76 -4.87
CA LEU A 166 -5.58 3.65 -6.19
C LEU A 166 -4.20 2.98 -6.09
N LYS A 167 -4.05 1.81 -6.69
CA LYS A 167 -2.75 1.26 -7.07
C LYS A 167 -2.54 1.50 -8.57
N PRO A 168 -1.71 2.44 -8.97
CA PRO A 168 -1.49 2.72 -10.38
C PRO A 168 -0.66 1.62 -11.06
N THR A 169 -0.52 1.72 -12.37
CA THR A 169 0.38 0.85 -13.14
C THR A 169 1.81 0.93 -12.60
N TYR A 170 2.48 -0.22 -12.49
CA TYR A 170 3.87 -0.30 -12.06
C TYR A 170 4.77 0.62 -12.89
N GLY A 171 5.60 1.41 -12.20
CA GLY A 171 6.45 2.41 -12.82
C GLY A 171 5.79 3.76 -13.12
N SER A 172 4.49 3.93 -12.85
CA SER A 172 3.82 5.25 -13.00
C SER A 172 4.23 6.25 -11.94
N ILE A 173 4.59 5.78 -10.76
CA ILE A 173 5.09 6.60 -9.63
C ILE A 173 6.46 6.08 -9.24
N SER A 174 7.43 6.97 -9.06
CA SER A 174 8.77 6.63 -8.60
C SER A 174 8.76 5.96 -7.23
N ARG A 175 9.58 4.93 -7.08
CA ARG A 175 9.85 4.24 -5.81
C ARG A 175 11.13 4.73 -5.13
N TYR A 176 11.78 5.77 -5.66
CA TYR A 176 12.93 6.35 -4.98
C TYR A 176 12.53 6.88 -3.61
N GLY A 177 13.16 6.33 -2.57
CA GLY A 177 12.82 6.60 -1.17
C GLY A 177 11.69 5.74 -0.59
N LEU A 178 11.19 4.73 -1.31
CA LEU A 178 10.35 3.66 -0.78
C LEU A 178 11.24 2.51 -0.30
N THR A 179 11.08 2.07 0.94
CA THR A 179 11.75 0.86 1.43
C THR A 179 11.17 -0.36 0.74
N ALA A 180 12.01 -1.11 0.02
CA ALA A 180 11.59 -2.22 -0.82
C ALA A 180 11.20 -3.46 0.01
N PHE A 181 10.03 -4.00 -0.29
CA PHE A 181 9.61 -5.35 0.07
C PHE A 181 9.91 -6.32 -1.10
N ALA A 182 9.21 -6.18 -2.21
CA ALA A 182 9.43 -6.96 -3.43
C ALA A 182 9.55 -6.00 -4.63
N SER A 183 10.77 -5.74 -5.06
CA SER A 183 11.10 -4.65 -5.98
C SER A 183 10.39 -4.74 -7.33
N SER A 184 10.06 -5.96 -7.81
CA SER A 184 9.35 -6.15 -9.08
C SER A 184 7.83 -6.01 -8.97
N LEU A 185 7.29 -5.76 -7.76
CA LEU A 185 5.86 -5.69 -7.45
C LEU A 185 5.47 -4.40 -6.74
N ASP A 186 6.35 -3.84 -5.90
CA ASP A 186 6.05 -2.67 -5.07
C ASP A 186 5.65 -1.45 -5.89
N GLN A 187 4.57 -0.80 -5.48
CA GLN A 187 4.11 0.45 -6.05
C GLN A 187 3.52 1.35 -4.95
N ILE A 188 3.86 2.65 -4.99
CA ILE A 188 3.19 3.63 -4.14
C ILE A 188 1.76 3.80 -4.64
N GLY A 189 0.80 3.83 -3.70
CA GLY A 189 -0.61 4.04 -3.98
C GLY A 189 -1.22 5.10 -3.08
N ILE A 190 -2.46 5.46 -3.37
CA ILE A 190 -3.14 6.65 -2.85
C ILE A 190 -4.46 6.24 -2.22
N PHE A 191 -4.79 6.81 -1.07
CA PHE A 191 -6.10 6.72 -0.43
C PHE A 191 -6.74 8.10 -0.34
N ALA A 192 -8.05 8.19 -0.62
CA ALA A 192 -8.86 9.38 -0.38
C ALA A 192 -10.34 9.02 -0.21
N ASN A 193 -11.15 9.97 0.27
CA ASN A 193 -12.60 9.81 0.38
C ASN A 193 -13.35 10.11 -0.94
N ASP A 194 -12.67 10.66 -1.95
CA ASP A 194 -13.24 10.93 -3.26
C ASP A 194 -12.21 10.72 -4.39
N THR A 195 -12.71 10.60 -5.62
CA THR A 195 -11.88 10.34 -6.80
C THR A 195 -11.15 11.57 -7.31
N ILE A 196 -11.59 12.79 -6.95
CA ILE A 196 -10.94 14.04 -7.35
C ILE A 196 -9.62 14.19 -6.61
N ASP A 197 -9.59 13.90 -5.32
CA ASP A 197 -8.38 13.90 -4.51
C ASP A 197 -7.39 12.80 -4.95
N ILE A 198 -7.89 11.62 -5.31
CA ILE A 198 -7.07 10.56 -5.94
C ILE A 198 -6.42 11.10 -7.22
N TYR A 199 -7.20 11.75 -8.09
CA TYR A 199 -6.72 12.30 -9.36
C TYR A 199 -5.66 13.39 -9.15
N HIS A 200 -5.92 14.36 -8.28
CA HIS A 200 -4.99 15.45 -8.00
C HIS A 200 -3.67 14.94 -7.41
N MET A 201 -3.74 13.99 -6.47
CA MET A 201 -2.56 13.36 -5.91
C MET A 201 -1.80 12.55 -6.97
N PHE A 202 -2.48 11.72 -7.75
CA PHE A 202 -1.83 10.93 -8.81
C PHE A 202 -1.17 11.83 -9.85
N LYS A 203 -1.86 12.88 -10.32
CA LYS A 203 -1.30 13.87 -11.23
C LYS A 203 -0.06 14.57 -10.67
N THR A 204 -0.03 14.78 -9.36
CA THR A 204 1.11 15.40 -8.68
C THR A 204 2.32 14.48 -8.65
N ILE A 205 2.14 13.21 -8.24
CA ILE A 205 3.28 12.34 -7.92
C ILE A 205 3.71 11.41 -9.06
N ALA A 206 2.89 11.25 -10.10
CA ALA A 206 3.20 10.41 -11.25
C ALA A 206 4.32 10.99 -12.15
N GLY A 207 4.86 10.15 -13.04
CA GLY A 207 5.81 10.51 -14.08
C GLY A 207 7.23 9.99 -13.85
N HIS A 208 8.08 10.23 -14.84
CA HIS A 208 9.46 9.75 -14.88
C HIS A 208 10.32 10.33 -13.76
N ASP A 209 11.25 9.50 -13.26
CA ASP A 209 12.27 9.88 -12.28
C ASP A 209 13.61 9.21 -12.61
N ILE A 210 14.65 10.02 -12.79
CA ILE A 210 16.00 9.55 -13.07
C ILE A 210 16.58 8.64 -11.96
N ASN A 211 16.05 8.75 -10.73
CA ASN A 211 16.48 7.96 -9.58
C ASN A 211 15.80 6.58 -9.50
N ASP A 212 14.77 6.31 -10.33
CA ASP A 212 14.12 5.00 -10.44
C ASP A 212 14.02 4.58 -11.91
N SER A 213 14.95 3.74 -12.34
CA SER A 213 15.05 3.25 -13.72
C SER A 213 13.82 2.47 -14.22
N ASN A 214 12.91 2.09 -13.32
CA ASN A 214 11.66 1.40 -13.68
C ASN A 214 10.50 2.35 -13.92
N THR A 215 10.70 3.67 -13.76
CA THR A 215 9.64 4.63 -14.07
C THR A 215 9.39 4.72 -15.58
N ILE A 216 8.10 4.83 -15.93
CA ILE A 216 7.66 4.94 -17.33
C ILE A 216 8.12 6.31 -17.88
N ASN A 217 8.94 6.27 -18.94
CA ASN A 217 9.43 7.48 -19.63
C ASN A 217 8.43 7.91 -20.72
N GLN A 218 7.18 8.13 -20.34
CA GLN A 218 6.12 8.64 -21.21
C GLN A 218 5.23 9.57 -20.39
N ASP A 219 4.71 10.60 -21.06
CA ASP A 219 3.71 11.46 -20.44
C ASP A 219 2.45 10.67 -20.13
N ILE A 220 2.11 10.58 -18.85
CA ILE A 220 0.86 9.96 -18.41
C ILE A 220 -0.25 10.94 -18.74
N LYS A 221 -0.94 10.70 -19.87
CA LYS A 221 -2.09 11.51 -20.26
C LYS A 221 -3.27 11.19 -19.33
N LEU A 222 -3.59 12.13 -18.47
CA LEU A 222 -4.76 12.08 -17.62
C LEU A 222 -5.81 13.01 -18.19
N ASP A 223 -6.77 12.44 -18.92
CA ASP A 223 -7.93 13.18 -19.42
C ASP A 223 -9.13 12.88 -18.52
N PHE A 224 -9.59 13.90 -17.80
CA PHE A 224 -10.76 13.82 -16.93
C PHE A 224 -12.06 14.13 -17.67
N ASN A 225 -11.98 14.48 -18.96
CA ASN A 225 -13.14 14.75 -19.78
C ASN A 225 -13.78 13.43 -20.23
N GLN A 226 -14.93 13.12 -19.67
CA GLN A 226 -15.74 11.97 -20.05
C GLN A 226 -16.11 12.04 -21.52
N LYS A 227 -15.44 11.23 -22.36
CA LYS A 227 -15.86 11.00 -23.72
C LYS A 227 -16.47 9.60 -23.82
N ASN A 228 -17.77 9.54 -24.08
CA ASN A 228 -18.50 8.33 -24.49
C ASN A 228 -18.52 7.20 -23.42
N VAL A 229 -19.13 7.46 -22.30
CA VAL A 229 -19.44 6.43 -21.26
C VAL A 229 -20.25 5.27 -21.86
N ASP A 230 -21.12 5.55 -22.83
CA ASP A 230 -22.02 4.57 -23.49
C ASP A 230 -21.29 3.45 -24.26
N LYS A 231 -19.96 3.55 -24.41
CA LYS A 231 -19.15 2.55 -25.13
C LYS A 231 -18.24 1.73 -24.21
N ILE A 232 -18.32 1.93 -22.91
CA ILE A 232 -17.46 1.19 -21.96
C ILE A 232 -17.98 -0.24 -21.83
N LYS A 233 -17.09 -1.21 -22.13
CA LYS A 233 -17.32 -2.63 -21.90
C LYS A 233 -16.64 -3.08 -20.63
N ILE A 234 -17.37 -3.77 -19.77
CA ILE A 234 -16.92 -4.25 -18.45
C ILE A 234 -16.98 -5.78 -18.47
N GLY A 235 -15.83 -6.42 -18.25
CA GLY A 235 -15.76 -7.86 -18.01
C GLY A 235 -15.79 -8.15 -16.49
N TYR A 236 -16.55 -9.17 -16.05
CA TYR A 236 -16.52 -9.66 -14.68
C TYR A 236 -16.42 -11.19 -14.66
N SER A 237 -16.01 -11.79 -13.55
CA SER A 237 -15.97 -13.24 -13.41
C SER A 237 -16.93 -13.70 -12.32
N GLU A 238 -17.98 -14.43 -12.73
CA GLU A 238 -18.94 -15.02 -11.81
C GLU A 238 -18.30 -16.05 -10.89
N LYS A 239 -17.26 -16.76 -11.37
CA LYS A 239 -16.48 -17.71 -10.56
C LYS A 239 -15.91 -17.04 -9.32
N LEU A 240 -15.32 -15.84 -9.44
CA LEU A 240 -14.76 -15.09 -8.30
C LEU A 240 -15.84 -14.64 -7.32
N PHE A 241 -17.07 -14.40 -7.79
CA PHE A 241 -18.18 -14.03 -6.92
C PHE A 241 -18.72 -15.20 -6.11
N ASN A 242 -18.57 -16.44 -6.60
CA ASN A 242 -18.99 -17.63 -5.86
C ASN A 242 -18.08 -17.92 -4.66
N GLU A 243 -16.88 -17.36 -4.63
CA GLU A 243 -15.91 -17.51 -3.53
C GLU A 243 -16.10 -16.42 -2.44
N LEU A 244 -17.03 -15.47 -2.66
CA LEU A 244 -17.26 -14.37 -1.74
C LEU A 244 -18.18 -14.78 -0.58
N GLN A 245 -17.98 -14.11 0.57
CA GLN A 245 -18.92 -14.13 1.67
C GLN A 245 -20.34 -13.76 1.16
N PRO A 246 -21.42 -14.45 1.59
CA PRO A 246 -22.75 -14.33 0.99
C PRO A 246 -23.25 -12.89 0.78
N GLY A 247 -23.27 -12.07 1.82
CA GLY A 247 -23.71 -10.66 1.71
C GLY A 247 -22.87 -9.78 0.80
N LEU A 248 -21.58 -10.12 0.60
CA LEU A 248 -20.69 -9.42 -0.31
C LEU A 248 -20.97 -9.80 -1.77
N LYS A 249 -21.24 -11.07 -2.04
CA LYS A 249 -21.66 -11.53 -3.38
C LYS A 249 -22.91 -10.80 -3.85
N GLU A 250 -23.92 -10.67 -2.98
CA GLU A 250 -25.16 -9.97 -3.28
C GLU A 250 -24.89 -8.52 -3.70
N LYS A 251 -24.00 -7.81 -2.98
CA LYS A 251 -23.64 -6.43 -3.31
C LYS A 251 -22.93 -6.31 -4.67
N TYR A 252 -22.07 -7.25 -5.03
CA TYR A 252 -21.48 -7.26 -6.38
C TYR A 252 -22.52 -7.50 -7.48
N LEU A 253 -23.49 -8.36 -7.25
CA LEU A 253 -24.59 -8.57 -8.20
C LEU A 253 -25.49 -7.31 -8.34
N GLU A 254 -25.75 -6.60 -7.23
CA GLU A 254 -26.43 -5.29 -7.27
C GLU A 254 -25.65 -4.28 -8.14
N VAL A 255 -24.32 -4.20 -7.97
CA VAL A 255 -23.46 -3.31 -8.78
C VAL A 255 -23.51 -3.68 -10.26
N ILE A 256 -23.47 -4.97 -10.62
CA ILE A 256 -23.58 -5.43 -12.00
C ILE A 256 -24.92 -5.01 -12.60
N ASN A 257 -26.03 -5.23 -11.87
CA ASN A 257 -27.35 -4.84 -12.33
C ASN A 257 -27.48 -3.32 -12.50
N PHE A 258 -26.93 -2.56 -11.55
CA PHE A 258 -26.86 -1.10 -11.65
C PHE A 258 -26.11 -0.66 -12.93
N LEU A 259 -24.93 -1.22 -13.21
CA LEU A 259 -24.14 -0.89 -14.39
C LEU A 259 -24.90 -1.23 -15.68
N LYS A 260 -25.57 -2.38 -15.76
CA LYS A 260 -26.43 -2.73 -16.91
C LYS A 260 -27.57 -1.74 -17.12
N ASN A 261 -28.21 -1.28 -16.03
CA ASN A 261 -29.28 -0.28 -16.07
C ASN A 261 -28.77 1.12 -16.48
N GLN A 262 -27.48 1.38 -16.34
CA GLN A 262 -26.81 2.60 -16.85
C GLN A 262 -26.30 2.45 -18.28
N ASN A 263 -26.77 1.44 -19.02
CA ASN A 263 -26.41 1.13 -20.41
C ASN A 263 -24.95 0.73 -20.65
N PHE A 264 -24.21 0.32 -19.62
CA PHE A 264 -22.90 -0.30 -19.82
C PHE A 264 -23.04 -1.72 -20.39
N THR A 265 -22.15 -2.11 -21.29
CA THR A 265 -22.01 -3.51 -21.71
C THR A 265 -21.26 -4.28 -20.63
N VAL A 266 -21.94 -5.19 -19.91
CA VAL A 266 -21.36 -5.96 -18.79
C VAL A 266 -21.47 -7.44 -19.08
N GLU A 267 -20.34 -8.13 -19.25
CA GLU A 267 -20.27 -9.54 -19.69
C GLU A 267 -19.49 -10.40 -18.69
N ASN A 268 -19.96 -11.64 -18.49
CA ASN A 268 -19.24 -12.64 -17.72
C ASN A 268 -18.08 -13.22 -18.54
N ILE A 269 -16.89 -13.25 -17.95
CA ILE A 269 -15.66 -13.77 -18.57
C ILE A 269 -14.98 -14.81 -17.67
N ASP A 270 -14.22 -15.70 -18.28
CA ASP A 270 -13.47 -16.73 -17.55
C ASP A 270 -12.02 -16.28 -17.33
N ILE A 271 -11.66 -15.99 -16.08
CA ILE A 271 -10.32 -15.55 -15.68
C ILE A 271 -9.59 -16.70 -14.94
N LYS A 272 -9.45 -17.84 -15.61
CA LYS A 272 -8.86 -19.08 -15.02
C LYS A 272 -7.48 -18.92 -14.42
N MET A 273 -6.64 -18.04 -15.03
CA MET A 273 -5.25 -17.89 -14.59
C MET A 273 -5.09 -17.21 -13.23
N LEU A 274 -6.15 -16.56 -12.70
CA LEU A 274 -6.09 -15.95 -11.37
C LEU A 274 -5.95 -16.96 -10.24
N ASP A 275 -6.36 -18.21 -10.42
CA ASP A 275 -6.15 -19.29 -9.45
C ASP A 275 -4.66 -19.49 -9.12
N LEU A 276 -3.77 -19.10 -10.03
CA LEU A 276 -2.32 -19.19 -9.87
C LEU A 276 -1.69 -17.90 -9.28
N ALA A 277 -2.48 -16.85 -9.09
CA ALA A 277 -1.93 -15.54 -8.70
C ALA A 277 -1.31 -15.56 -7.29
N ILE A 278 -2.01 -16.14 -6.31
CA ILE A 278 -1.54 -16.21 -4.91
C ILE A 278 -0.25 -17.01 -4.77
N PRO A 279 -0.15 -18.27 -5.23
CA PRO A 279 1.09 -19.01 -5.13
C PRO A 279 2.24 -18.36 -5.91
N THR A 280 1.97 -17.78 -7.08
CA THR A 280 2.97 -17.04 -7.86
C THR A 280 3.49 -15.83 -7.10
N TYR A 281 2.59 -15.02 -6.54
CA TYR A 281 2.94 -13.87 -5.71
C TYR A 281 3.80 -14.28 -4.52
N TYR A 282 3.41 -15.33 -3.79
CA TYR A 282 4.14 -15.77 -2.60
C TYR A 282 5.58 -16.14 -2.89
N ILE A 283 5.80 -16.89 -3.97
CA ILE A 283 7.14 -17.32 -4.38
C ILE A 283 8.00 -16.11 -4.76
N ILE A 284 7.49 -15.22 -5.61
CA ILE A 284 8.24 -14.04 -6.08
C ILE A 284 8.48 -13.07 -4.92
N ALA A 285 7.45 -12.74 -4.16
CA ALA A 285 7.54 -11.74 -3.10
C ALA A 285 8.47 -12.17 -1.97
N THR A 286 8.44 -13.45 -1.55
CA THR A 286 9.34 -13.93 -0.49
C THR A 286 10.78 -14.02 -0.96
N ALA A 287 11.02 -14.44 -2.21
CA ALA A 287 12.36 -14.48 -2.81
C ALA A 287 13.00 -13.08 -2.86
N GLU A 288 12.26 -12.09 -3.36
CA GLU A 288 12.72 -10.71 -3.44
C GLU A 288 12.86 -10.07 -2.05
N ALA A 289 11.95 -10.39 -1.11
CA ALA A 289 12.03 -9.94 0.28
C ALA A 289 13.31 -10.40 0.97
N SER A 290 13.67 -11.69 0.84
CA SER A 290 14.87 -12.24 1.46
C SER A 290 16.14 -11.53 0.97
N SER A 291 16.19 -11.20 -0.32
CA SER A 291 17.27 -10.44 -0.94
C SER A 291 17.26 -8.98 -0.48
N ASN A 292 16.12 -8.29 -0.55
CA ASN A 292 16.01 -6.88 -0.18
C ASN A 292 16.30 -6.62 1.30
N LEU A 293 15.85 -7.51 2.20
CA LEU A 293 16.04 -7.34 3.63
C LEU A 293 17.42 -7.83 4.12
N SER A 294 18.27 -8.37 3.25
CA SER A 294 19.64 -8.76 3.59
C SER A 294 20.51 -7.56 4.02
N ARG A 295 20.15 -6.35 3.54
CA ARG A 295 20.86 -5.09 3.88
C ARG A 295 20.66 -4.65 5.33
N PHE A 296 19.61 -5.14 6.01
CA PHE A 296 19.31 -4.81 7.40
C PHE A 296 20.02 -5.79 8.32
N ASP A 297 21.28 -5.50 8.60
CA ASP A 297 22.23 -6.33 9.34
C ASP A 297 22.56 -5.77 10.75
N GLY A 298 22.03 -4.59 11.08
CA GLY A 298 22.29 -3.89 12.33
C GLY A 298 23.59 -3.09 12.32
N ILE A 299 24.31 -2.99 11.18
CA ILE A 299 25.53 -2.18 11.06
C ILE A 299 25.23 -0.87 10.33
N ARG A 300 24.60 -0.95 9.16
CA ARG A 300 24.35 0.19 8.28
C ARG A 300 23.09 0.96 8.63
N TYR A 301 22.10 0.29 9.21
CA TYR A 301 20.77 0.87 9.45
C TYR A 301 20.21 0.42 10.78
N GLY A 302 19.60 1.38 11.50
CA GLY A 302 18.74 1.14 12.65
C GLY A 302 19.44 0.64 13.90
N ASN A 303 18.71 -0.15 14.67
CA ASN A 303 19.16 -0.71 15.94
C ASN A 303 20.00 -1.97 15.74
N GLN A 304 20.93 -2.20 16.66
CA GLN A 304 21.73 -3.43 16.71
C GLN A 304 21.74 -4.02 18.12
N LYS A 305 21.93 -5.33 18.22
CA LYS A 305 22.26 -6.02 19.46
C LYS A 305 23.78 -6.05 19.63
N LYS A 306 24.25 -5.74 20.84
CA LYS A 306 25.69 -5.73 21.13
C LYS A 306 26.25 -7.15 21.17
N SER A 307 27.33 -7.41 20.47
CA SER A 307 28.16 -8.61 20.59
C SER A 307 29.59 -8.29 20.20
N ASN A 308 30.56 -9.00 20.82
CA ASN A 308 31.97 -8.89 20.48
C ASN A 308 32.33 -9.73 19.23
N LYS A 309 31.40 -10.59 18.78
CA LYS A 309 31.58 -11.46 17.60
C LYS A 309 30.61 -11.03 16.51
N ILE A 310 31.11 -10.79 15.30
CA ILE A 310 30.34 -10.29 14.18
C ILE A 310 29.15 -11.21 13.81
N ASN A 311 29.35 -12.53 13.82
CA ASN A 311 28.28 -13.48 13.51
C ASN A 311 27.18 -13.48 14.56
N GLU A 312 27.53 -13.35 15.83
CA GLU A 312 26.55 -13.22 16.91
C GLU A 312 25.78 -11.90 16.82
N LEU A 313 26.45 -10.80 16.46
CA LEU A 313 25.81 -9.50 16.23
C LEU A 313 24.73 -9.61 15.13
N TYR A 314 25.06 -10.16 13.97
CA TYR A 314 24.11 -10.37 12.90
C TYR A 314 22.94 -11.27 13.31
N THR A 315 23.26 -12.41 13.91
CA THR A 315 22.24 -13.39 14.29
C THR A 315 21.30 -12.84 15.34
N SER A 316 21.81 -12.29 16.44
CA SER A 316 20.99 -11.73 17.51
C SER A 316 20.17 -10.52 17.06
N THR A 317 20.78 -9.61 16.27
CA THR A 317 20.06 -8.46 15.75
C THR A 317 18.88 -8.88 14.89
N ARG A 318 19.09 -9.74 13.92
CA ARG A 318 18.03 -10.18 12.99
C ARG A 318 16.99 -11.07 13.68
N SER A 319 17.40 -11.96 14.58
CA SER A 319 16.47 -12.88 15.26
C SER A 319 15.58 -12.18 16.30
N GLU A 320 16.07 -11.14 16.96
CA GLU A 320 15.34 -10.46 18.03
C GLU A 320 14.58 -9.20 17.56
N LEU A 321 15.08 -8.51 16.51
CA LEU A 321 14.51 -7.24 16.08
C LEU A 321 13.57 -7.35 14.88
N PHE A 322 13.66 -8.41 14.08
CA PHE A 322 12.60 -8.72 13.10
C PHE A 322 11.45 -9.46 13.77
N GLY A 323 10.23 -9.09 13.39
CA GLY A 323 9.00 -9.78 13.74
C GLY A 323 8.90 -11.17 13.11
N GLN A 324 7.97 -11.97 13.61
CA GLN A 324 7.83 -13.38 13.20
C GLN A 324 7.49 -13.54 11.72
N GLU A 325 6.56 -12.71 11.20
CA GLU A 325 6.14 -12.78 9.79
C GLU A 325 7.28 -12.43 8.84
N VAL A 326 8.07 -11.40 9.17
CA VAL A 326 9.26 -11.03 8.38
C VAL A 326 10.27 -12.15 8.35
N LYS A 327 10.58 -12.76 9.51
CA LYS A 327 11.49 -13.91 9.60
C LYS A 327 10.99 -15.09 8.76
N ARG A 328 9.69 -15.39 8.83
CA ARG A 328 9.08 -16.47 8.05
C ARG A 328 9.26 -16.25 6.56
N ARG A 329 8.99 -15.04 6.05
CA ARG A 329 9.15 -14.72 4.63
C ARG A 329 10.60 -14.74 4.18
N ILE A 330 11.53 -14.28 5.01
CA ILE A 330 12.97 -14.38 4.70
C ILE A 330 13.39 -15.86 4.58
N MET A 331 12.93 -16.73 5.49
CA MET A 331 13.26 -18.16 5.44
C MET A 331 12.68 -18.83 4.20
N LEU A 332 11.41 -18.56 3.86
CA LEU A 332 10.78 -19.05 2.64
C LEU A 332 11.51 -18.56 1.39
N GLY A 333 11.88 -17.29 1.34
CA GLY A 333 12.61 -16.72 0.21
C GLY A 333 14.00 -17.34 0.05
N ASN A 334 14.73 -17.56 1.13
CA ASN A 334 16.01 -18.25 1.10
C ASN A 334 15.87 -19.68 0.57
N TYR A 335 14.82 -20.40 0.97
CA TYR A 335 14.52 -21.74 0.44
C TYR A 335 14.26 -21.70 -1.06
N VAL A 336 13.39 -20.79 -1.52
CA VAL A 336 13.04 -20.63 -2.94
C VAL A 336 14.26 -20.26 -3.80
N LEU A 337 15.21 -19.47 -3.26
CA LEU A 337 16.42 -19.03 -3.97
C LEU A 337 17.59 -20.01 -3.82
N SER A 338 17.47 -21.07 -3.03
CA SER A 338 18.56 -22.01 -2.80
C SER A 338 18.85 -22.88 -4.04
N SER A 339 20.08 -23.37 -4.12
CA SER A 339 20.53 -24.26 -5.21
C SER A 339 19.61 -25.48 -5.35
N GLY A 340 19.21 -25.81 -6.57
CA GLY A 340 18.28 -26.89 -6.89
C GLY A 340 16.79 -26.49 -6.83
N TYR A 341 16.41 -25.40 -6.14
CA TYR A 341 15.02 -24.94 -6.06
C TYR A 341 14.73 -23.68 -6.88
N TYR A 342 15.75 -22.88 -7.19
CA TYR A 342 15.63 -21.62 -7.93
C TYR A 342 14.89 -21.78 -9.26
N ASP A 343 15.27 -22.74 -10.09
CA ASP A 343 14.64 -22.97 -11.39
C ASP A 343 13.22 -23.56 -11.25
N HIS A 344 13.03 -24.44 -10.27
CA HIS A 344 11.76 -25.12 -10.04
C HIS A 344 10.69 -24.23 -9.45
N TYR A 345 11.06 -23.23 -8.66
CA TYR A 345 10.14 -22.31 -8.00
C TYR A 345 10.20 -20.90 -8.58
N TYR A 346 11.32 -20.18 -8.43
CA TYR A 346 11.39 -18.77 -8.77
C TYR A 346 11.25 -18.53 -10.28
N ASN A 347 12.06 -19.20 -11.10
CA ASN A 347 11.96 -19.06 -12.56
C ASN A 347 10.61 -19.54 -13.10
N LYS A 348 10.04 -20.58 -12.52
CA LYS A 348 8.70 -21.04 -12.87
C LYS A 348 7.64 -20.01 -12.53
N ALA A 349 7.71 -19.40 -11.34
CA ALA A 349 6.78 -18.34 -10.92
C ALA A 349 6.86 -17.11 -11.84
N LEU A 350 8.05 -16.71 -12.28
CA LEU A 350 8.19 -15.60 -13.25
C LEU A 350 7.51 -15.94 -14.60
N LYS A 351 7.62 -17.17 -15.07
CA LYS A 351 6.92 -17.63 -16.29
C LYS A 351 5.40 -17.63 -16.10
N VAL A 352 4.91 -18.10 -14.96
CA VAL A 352 3.47 -18.09 -14.64
C VAL A 352 2.95 -16.66 -14.52
N ARG A 353 3.70 -15.74 -13.87
CA ARG A 353 3.36 -14.32 -13.83
C ARG A 353 3.16 -13.75 -15.23
N ARG A 354 4.03 -14.09 -16.19
CA ARG A 354 3.88 -13.66 -17.58
C ARG A 354 2.60 -14.20 -18.22
N LEU A 355 2.29 -15.48 -18.03
CA LEU A 355 1.06 -16.09 -18.54
C LEU A 355 -0.20 -15.43 -17.95
N ILE A 356 -0.21 -15.13 -16.65
CA ILE A 356 -1.29 -14.37 -16.01
C ILE A 356 -1.45 -12.98 -16.68
N THR A 357 -0.34 -12.29 -16.91
CA THR A 357 -0.34 -10.98 -17.56
C THR A 357 -0.90 -11.06 -18.97
N GLU A 358 -0.42 -12.00 -19.80
CA GLU A 358 -0.89 -12.20 -21.17
C GLU A 358 -2.39 -12.54 -21.22
N HIS A 359 -2.85 -13.39 -20.29
CA HIS A 359 -4.26 -13.73 -20.15
C HIS A 359 -5.14 -12.51 -19.81
N LEU A 360 -4.74 -11.70 -18.84
CA LEU A 360 -5.49 -10.48 -18.48
C LEU A 360 -5.47 -9.46 -19.61
N LEU A 361 -4.34 -9.27 -20.30
CA LEU A 361 -4.22 -8.38 -21.46
C LEU A 361 -5.10 -8.83 -22.62
N SER A 362 -5.28 -10.15 -22.85
CA SER A 362 -6.20 -10.66 -23.86
C SER A 362 -7.66 -10.26 -23.58
N HIS A 363 -8.08 -10.25 -22.33
CA HIS A 363 -9.40 -9.73 -21.95
C HIS A 363 -9.48 -8.21 -22.13
N LEU A 364 -8.44 -7.47 -21.72
CA LEU A 364 -8.39 -6.01 -21.84
C LEU A 364 -8.30 -5.51 -23.30
N SER A 365 -8.03 -6.39 -24.29
CA SER A 365 -8.17 -6.05 -25.71
C SER A 365 -9.64 -5.92 -26.15
N THR A 366 -10.57 -6.54 -25.44
CA THR A 366 -12.01 -6.53 -25.70
C THR A 366 -12.78 -5.64 -24.72
N PHE A 367 -12.38 -5.67 -23.45
CA PHE A 367 -13.02 -4.95 -22.37
C PHE A 367 -12.19 -3.74 -21.95
N ASN A 368 -12.83 -2.61 -21.68
CA ASN A 368 -12.15 -1.42 -21.17
C ASN A 368 -11.77 -1.56 -19.69
N VAL A 369 -12.57 -2.32 -18.95
CA VAL A 369 -12.43 -2.51 -17.49
C VAL A 369 -12.74 -3.97 -17.14
N LEU A 370 -12.00 -4.52 -16.17
CA LEU A 370 -12.32 -5.78 -15.49
C LEU A 370 -12.76 -5.49 -14.08
N LEU A 371 -14.00 -5.89 -13.75
CA LEU A 371 -14.57 -5.77 -12.39
C LEU A 371 -14.28 -7.07 -11.63
N ILE A 372 -13.43 -6.99 -10.61
CA ILE A 372 -13.05 -8.12 -9.75
C ILE A 372 -13.18 -7.74 -8.28
N PRO A 373 -13.52 -8.69 -7.39
CA PRO A 373 -13.52 -8.45 -5.95
C PRO A 373 -12.14 -8.10 -5.43
N THR A 374 -12.09 -7.15 -4.50
CA THR A 374 -10.82 -6.76 -3.86
C THR A 374 -10.43 -7.72 -2.74
N SER A 375 -11.41 -8.31 -2.08
CA SER A 375 -11.24 -9.26 -0.99
C SER A 375 -12.42 -10.24 -0.97
N PRO A 376 -12.25 -11.50 -0.54
CA PRO A 376 -13.34 -12.47 -0.43
C PRO A 376 -14.28 -12.18 0.74
N SER A 377 -13.86 -11.38 1.70
CA SER A 377 -14.63 -11.04 2.91
C SER A 377 -14.54 -9.55 3.24
N THR A 378 -15.42 -9.11 4.13
CA THR A 378 -15.30 -7.83 4.83
C THR A 378 -14.21 -7.89 5.92
N ALA A 379 -13.93 -6.76 6.60
CA ALA A 379 -12.98 -6.72 7.70
C ALA A 379 -13.34 -7.74 8.79
N PHE A 380 -12.38 -8.57 9.16
CA PHE A 380 -12.50 -9.58 10.21
C PHE A 380 -12.05 -9.04 11.57
N SER A 381 -12.30 -9.80 12.65
CA SER A 381 -11.96 -9.37 14.02
C SER A 381 -10.45 -9.40 14.24
N LYS A 382 -9.93 -8.52 15.09
CA LYS A 382 -8.53 -8.53 15.48
C LYS A 382 -8.14 -9.89 16.08
N ASN A 383 -6.95 -10.37 15.75
CA ASN A 383 -6.38 -11.67 16.12
C ASN A 383 -7.09 -12.91 15.53
N GLU A 384 -8.16 -12.77 14.76
CA GLU A 384 -8.92 -13.91 14.20
C GLU A 384 -8.10 -14.78 13.24
N LYS A 385 -7.28 -14.16 12.37
CA LYS A 385 -6.49 -14.87 11.35
C LYS A 385 -4.98 -14.83 11.57
N LYS A 386 -4.52 -14.27 12.71
CA LYS A 386 -3.11 -14.01 12.97
C LYS A 386 -2.24 -15.27 12.95
N ASP A 387 -2.79 -16.39 13.39
CA ASP A 387 -2.09 -17.66 13.46
C ASP A 387 -2.30 -18.55 12.21
N ASN A 388 -3.11 -18.09 11.23
CA ASN A 388 -3.34 -18.76 9.97
C ASN A 388 -2.86 -17.91 8.77
N PRO A 389 -1.59 -18.03 8.38
CA PRO A 389 -1.02 -17.23 7.31
C PRO A 389 -1.68 -17.41 5.94
N LEU A 390 -2.22 -18.59 5.64
CA LEU A 390 -2.89 -18.85 4.34
C LEU A 390 -4.21 -18.08 4.27
N GLU A 391 -5.02 -18.12 5.33
CA GLU A 391 -6.27 -17.36 5.39
C GLU A 391 -6.07 -15.83 5.45
N MET A 392 -4.89 -15.40 5.91
CA MET A 392 -4.54 -13.97 5.94
C MET A 392 -4.34 -13.40 4.51
N TYR A 393 -4.09 -14.24 3.50
CA TYR A 393 -3.78 -13.82 2.13
C TYR A 393 -4.85 -14.19 1.10
N LEU A 394 -5.87 -14.91 1.52
CA LEU A 394 -7.07 -15.14 0.74
C LEU A 394 -8.03 -13.96 0.89
#